data_80667c5de0463ec2256141f663531178
#
_entry.id   80667c5de0463ec2256141f663531178
#
_cell.length_a   1.000
_cell.length_b   1.000
_cell.length_c   1.000
_cell.angle_alpha   90.00
_cell.angle_beta   90.00
_cell.angle_gamma   90.00
#
_symmetry.space_group_name_H-M   'P 1'
#
loop_
_entity.id
_entity.type
_entity.pdbx_description
1 polymer ?
#
loop_
_entity_poly.entity_id
_entity_poly.type
_entity_poly.pdbx_seq_one_letter_code
_entity_poly.pdbx_strand_id
1 'polypeptide(L)'
;MASPPKKPQPVKFILRLVITAAILGAAGWGGRALWKQIGPGLFGTKREAKIPTAAVRVSNIAEEIVAVGRLRAVFSTELRAEIGGRIMKISVIDGEAVKRDQEILRLDQQDILTQLQESDRNIEASKLKVARAKREFERQKDLKTRELITAKDFEETRTTLSLTENDAAIYDARAANLRDKLAKTVIRAPHDGTLLLRDLTEGQLVTSAAATNGGTLLGEVADLSALMVRTNINEIDVARLKVTDVARVRVDSLRNMMLNGEIKRIATVATESIGDRTRVFPVDVVVDETDPRLRPGMSATVMFTLAHVENVPAVPLSAVFSNADSVRYVFVNKGETFEVRGIDIGLVDTRRVQIISGLVTGELVALMRPLEYTGEIPIAKPTAPLKARGKRSSLP
;
A
#
# COMPACT_ATOMS: atom_id res chain seq x y z
N MET A 1 98.62 29.43 -20.25
CA MET A 1 98.71 29.44 -21.70
C MET A 1 97.40 28.98 -22.30
N ALA A 2 96.53 29.88 -22.71
CA ALA A 2 95.25 29.60 -23.25
C ALA A 2 95.30 29.57 -24.75
N SER A 3 94.76 28.49 -25.38
CA SER A 3 94.69 28.33 -26.81
C SER A 3 93.47 29.09 -27.36
N PRO A 4 93.54 29.74 -28.56
CA PRO A 4 92.52 30.59 -29.10
C PRO A 4 91.35 29.74 -29.79
N PRO A 5 90.12 30.25 -29.84
CA PRO A 5 88.98 29.54 -30.41
C PRO A 5 89.03 29.50 -31.92
N LYS A 6 88.75 28.35 -32.54
CA LYS A 6 88.60 28.14 -33.95
C LYS A 6 87.36 28.88 -34.53
N LYS A 7 87.50 29.73 -35.47
CA LYS A 7 86.45 30.40 -36.23
C LYS A 7 85.57 29.42 -37.00
N PRO A 8 84.25 29.53 -36.96
CA PRO A 8 83.34 28.63 -37.70
C PRO A 8 83.41 28.95 -39.21
N GLN A 9 83.48 27.86 -39.98
CA GLN A 9 83.48 28.01 -41.49
C GLN A 9 82.09 28.38 -41.99
N PRO A 10 81.88 29.42 -42.76
CA PRO A 10 80.58 29.96 -43.17
C PRO A 10 79.76 28.99 -44.06
N VAL A 11 80.44 28.09 -44.76
CA VAL A 11 79.76 27.16 -45.72
C VAL A 11 78.85 26.14 -45.02
N LYS A 12 79.19 25.66 -43.79
CA LYS A 12 78.38 24.70 -43.07
C LYS A 12 77.13 25.34 -42.46
N PHE A 13 77.18 26.65 -42.22
CA PHE A 13 76.03 27.38 -41.66
C PHE A 13 74.91 27.59 -42.70
N ILE A 14 75.36 27.98 -43.93
CA ILE A 14 74.45 28.22 -45.07
C ILE A 14 73.80 26.89 -45.51
N LEU A 15 74.56 25.75 -45.50
CA LEU A 15 74.01 24.44 -45.87
C LEU A 15 72.97 23.96 -44.87
N ARG A 16 73.18 24.22 -43.56
CA ARG A 16 72.19 23.90 -42.53
C ARG A 16 70.88 24.73 -42.65
N LEU A 17 71.02 26.01 -43.05
CA LEU A 17 69.90 26.93 -43.19
C LEU A 17 69.04 26.55 -44.38
N VAL A 18 69.66 26.12 -45.50
CA VAL A 18 68.99 25.65 -46.71
C VAL A 18 68.28 24.31 -46.44
N ILE A 19 68.89 23.40 -45.68
CA ILE A 19 68.27 22.11 -45.32
C ILE A 19 67.07 22.30 -44.39
N THR A 20 67.16 23.19 -43.40
CA THR A 20 66.03 23.49 -42.53
C THR A 20 64.88 24.19 -43.25
N ALA A 21 65.14 25.07 -44.19
CA ALA A 21 64.13 25.72 -45.03
C ALA A 21 63.44 24.71 -45.95
N ALA A 22 64.20 23.76 -46.56
CA ALA A 22 63.62 22.70 -47.38
C ALA A 22 62.72 21.70 -46.57
N ILE A 23 63.12 21.39 -45.35
CA ILE A 23 62.30 20.51 -44.42
C ILE A 23 61.02 21.25 -44.02
N LEU A 24 61.07 22.51 -43.65
CA LEU A 24 59.91 23.34 -43.35
C LEU A 24 58.97 23.53 -44.53
N GLY A 25 59.55 23.72 -45.76
CA GLY A 25 58.74 23.78 -46.96
C GLY A 25 58.05 22.46 -47.33
N ALA A 26 58.74 21.33 -47.18
CA ALA A 26 58.16 20.00 -47.41
C ALA A 26 57.11 19.64 -46.36
N ALA A 27 57.32 20.00 -45.05
CA ALA A 27 56.35 19.82 -43.99
C ALA A 27 55.10 20.71 -44.22
N GLY A 28 55.24 21.93 -44.66
CA GLY A 28 54.15 22.86 -45.01
C GLY A 28 53.31 22.36 -46.20
N TRP A 29 54.01 21.84 -47.23
CA TRP A 29 53.32 21.32 -48.42
C TRP A 29 52.67 19.98 -48.19
N GLY A 30 53.33 19.08 -47.48
CA GLY A 30 52.81 17.81 -47.05
C GLY A 30 51.62 17.97 -46.05
N GLY A 31 51.73 18.91 -45.10
CA GLY A 31 50.63 19.26 -44.17
C GLY A 31 49.39 19.80 -44.89
N ARG A 32 49.62 20.62 -45.96
CA ARG A 32 48.50 21.19 -46.76
C ARG A 32 47.82 20.12 -47.64
N ALA A 33 48.62 19.15 -48.15
CA ALA A 33 48.09 18.01 -48.90
C ALA A 33 47.32 17.03 -48.00
N LEU A 34 47.82 16.73 -46.81
CA LEU A 34 47.13 15.91 -45.80
C LEU A 34 45.85 16.62 -45.29
N TRP A 35 45.88 17.91 -45.08
CA TRP A 35 44.71 18.67 -44.62
C TRP A 35 43.61 18.74 -45.69
N LYS A 36 43.94 18.69 -46.96
CA LYS A 36 42.96 18.57 -48.05
C LYS A 36 42.33 17.22 -48.17
N GLN A 37 43.00 16.12 -47.75
CA GLN A 37 42.47 14.76 -47.77
C GLN A 37 41.74 14.36 -46.49
N ILE A 38 42.12 14.89 -45.33
CA ILE A 38 41.58 14.46 -43.99
C ILE A 38 40.71 15.58 -43.39
N GLY A 39 40.91 16.85 -43.75
CA GLY A 39 40.21 18.01 -43.18
C GLY A 39 38.68 17.98 -43.31
N PRO A 40 38.07 17.57 -44.41
CA PRO A 40 36.61 17.51 -44.54
C PRO A 40 35.94 16.38 -43.72
N GLY A 41 36.71 15.36 -43.28
CA GLY A 41 36.18 14.23 -42.54
C GLY A 41 36.21 14.39 -41.02
N LEU A 42 37.03 15.33 -40.49
CA LEU A 42 37.18 15.58 -39.06
C LEU A 42 36.20 16.61 -38.47
N PHE A 43 35.69 17.52 -39.31
CA PHE A 43 34.56 18.37 -38.94
C PHE A 43 33.31 17.62 -39.40
N GLY A 44 32.80 16.77 -38.46
CA GLY A 44 31.63 15.94 -38.67
C GLY A 44 30.53 16.75 -39.38
N THR A 45 30.00 16.19 -40.45
CA THR A 45 28.70 16.56 -40.98
C THR A 45 27.77 16.77 -39.79
N LYS A 46 27.22 17.98 -39.64
CA LYS A 46 26.10 18.26 -38.78
C LYS A 46 25.09 17.13 -39.05
N ARG A 47 25.10 16.09 -38.24
CA ARG A 47 23.97 15.16 -38.20
C ARG A 47 22.79 16.04 -37.80
N GLU A 48 21.98 16.42 -38.74
CA GLU A 48 20.66 16.92 -38.48
C GLU A 48 20.01 15.89 -37.58
N ALA A 49 19.92 16.22 -36.32
CA ALA A 49 19.26 15.34 -35.33
C ALA A 49 17.82 15.23 -35.81
N LYS A 50 17.50 14.14 -36.52
CA LYS A 50 16.13 13.85 -36.95
C LYS A 50 15.26 13.86 -35.70
N ILE A 51 14.41 14.86 -35.60
CA ILE A 51 13.48 15.03 -34.50
C ILE A 51 12.59 13.80 -34.52
N PRO A 52 12.51 13.02 -33.41
CA PRO A 52 11.64 11.85 -33.33
C PRO A 52 10.19 12.28 -33.52
N THR A 53 9.50 11.63 -34.43
CA THR A 53 8.08 11.87 -34.74
C THR A 53 7.23 10.66 -34.42
N ALA A 54 5.97 10.89 -34.09
CA ALA A 54 4.97 9.85 -33.93
C ALA A 54 3.74 10.14 -34.79
N ALA A 55 3.15 9.10 -35.35
CA ALA A 55 1.92 9.24 -36.11
C ALA A 55 0.71 9.36 -35.21
N VAL A 56 -0.25 10.19 -35.56
CA VAL A 56 -1.59 10.21 -34.97
C VAL A 56 -2.27 8.88 -35.30
N ARG A 57 -2.56 8.06 -34.29
CA ARG A 57 -3.17 6.74 -34.43
C ARG A 57 -4.48 6.68 -33.70
N VAL A 58 -5.43 5.91 -34.25
CA VAL A 58 -6.66 5.56 -33.53
C VAL A 58 -6.29 4.59 -32.41
N SER A 59 -6.72 4.89 -31.19
CA SER A 59 -6.44 4.10 -30.01
C SER A 59 -7.57 4.24 -28.99
N ASN A 60 -7.63 3.28 -28.07
CA ASN A 60 -8.45 3.39 -26.89
C ASN A 60 -7.67 4.14 -25.81
N ILE A 61 -8.33 5.09 -25.17
CA ILE A 61 -7.77 5.90 -24.09
C ILE A 61 -8.65 5.72 -22.86
N ALA A 62 -8.03 5.40 -21.74
CA ALA A 62 -8.68 5.33 -20.46
C ALA A 62 -7.98 6.27 -19.48
N GLU A 63 -8.74 7.07 -18.80
CA GLU A 63 -8.26 7.85 -17.67
C GLU A 63 -8.34 6.98 -16.44
N GLU A 64 -7.18 6.66 -15.86
CA GLU A 64 -7.06 5.73 -14.74
C GLU A 64 -6.37 6.39 -13.56
N ILE A 65 -6.91 6.15 -12.36
CA ILE A 65 -6.19 6.40 -11.11
C ILE A 65 -5.47 5.10 -10.73
N VAL A 66 -4.17 5.20 -10.52
CA VAL A 66 -3.36 4.04 -10.11
C VAL A 66 -2.93 4.24 -8.66
N ALA A 67 -3.25 3.27 -7.82
CA ALA A 67 -2.89 3.30 -6.42
C ALA A 67 -2.33 1.95 -5.97
N VAL A 68 -1.33 1.98 -5.08
CA VAL A 68 -0.75 0.78 -4.49
C VAL A 68 -1.43 0.49 -3.17
N GLY A 69 -1.74 -0.78 -2.94
CA GLY A 69 -2.39 -1.25 -1.73
C GLY A 69 -1.85 -2.60 -1.27
N ARG A 70 -2.49 -3.15 -0.25
CA ARG A 70 -2.19 -4.48 0.28
C ARG A 70 -3.42 -5.35 0.32
N LEU A 71 -3.25 -6.61 -0.05
CA LEU A 71 -4.28 -7.62 0.12
C LEU A 71 -4.57 -7.84 1.60
N ARG A 72 -5.86 -7.94 1.92
CA ARG A 72 -6.38 -8.31 3.25
C ARG A 72 -7.57 -9.25 3.07
N ALA A 73 -7.84 -10.05 4.07
CA ALA A 73 -9.12 -10.74 4.13
C ALA A 73 -10.25 -9.71 4.34
N VAL A 74 -11.41 -9.97 3.76
CA VAL A 74 -12.61 -9.14 3.98
C VAL A 74 -13.06 -9.24 5.42
N PHE A 75 -12.98 -10.45 5.99
CA PHE A 75 -13.30 -10.71 7.38
C PHE A 75 -12.11 -11.35 8.09
N SER A 76 -11.68 -10.71 9.17
CA SER A 76 -10.60 -11.23 10.01
C SER A 76 -10.75 -10.73 11.44
N THR A 77 -10.30 -11.55 12.40
CA THR A 77 -10.31 -11.22 13.82
C THR A 77 -8.92 -11.37 14.41
N GLU A 78 -8.42 -10.31 15.01
CA GLU A 78 -7.15 -10.36 15.74
C GLU A 78 -7.30 -11.18 17.01
N LEU A 79 -6.35 -12.07 17.25
CA LEU A 79 -6.24 -12.86 18.48
C LEU A 79 -5.25 -12.16 19.41
N ARG A 80 -5.76 -11.69 20.55
CA ARG A 80 -4.96 -11.07 21.60
C ARG A 80 -5.12 -11.84 22.91
N ALA A 81 -4.03 -11.94 23.69
CA ALA A 81 -4.10 -12.55 25.00
C ALA A 81 -4.96 -11.69 25.96
N GLU A 82 -6.07 -12.22 26.44
CA GLU A 82 -6.92 -11.54 27.43
C GLU A 82 -6.26 -11.48 28.80
N ILE A 83 -5.46 -12.51 29.12
CA ILE A 83 -4.67 -12.59 30.35
C ILE A 83 -3.20 -12.79 30.03
N GLY A 84 -2.32 -12.33 30.91
CA GLY A 84 -0.89 -12.58 30.80
C GLY A 84 -0.51 -13.95 31.30
N GLY A 85 0.53 -14.54 30.69
CA GLY A 85 1.05 -15.85 31.09
C GLY A 85 2.13 -16.35 30.13
N ARG A 86 2.71 -17.49 30.46
CA ARG A 86 3.70 -18.17 29.61
C ARG A 86 2.98 -19.12 28.66
N ILE A 87 3.35 -19.13 27.39
CA ILE A 87 2.83 -20.10 26.40
C ILE A 87 3.37 -21.49 26.76
N MET A 88 2.46 -22.42 27.07
CA MET A 88 2.81 -23.81 27.37
C MET A 88 2.79 -24.68 26.13
N LYS A 89 1.85 -24.45 25.24
CA LYS A 89 1.67 -25.27 24.04
C LYS A 89 1.03 -24.46 22.93
N ILE A 90 1.50 -24.68 21.70
CA ILE A 90 0.90 -24.21 20.46
C ILE A 90 0.35 -25.45 19.73
N SER A 91 -0.96 -25.49 19.51
CA SER A 91 -1.66 -26.68 18.98
C SER A 91 -1.90 -26.63 17.48
N VAL A 92 -1.70 -25.47 16.83
CA VAL A 92 -1.99 -25.21 15.41
C VAL A 92 -0.80 -24.53 14.75
N ILE A 93 -0.53 -24.85 13.50
CA ILE A 93 0.59 -24.28 12.72
C ILE A 93 0.10 -23.05 11.95
N ASP A 94 1.02 -22.09 11.68
CA ASP A 94 0.74 -20.92 10.85
C ASP A 94 0.26 -21.33 9.45
N GLY A 95 -0.83 -20.72 8.99
CA GLY A 95 -1.47 -21.02 7.71
C GLY A 95 -2.44 -22.21 7.73
N GLU A 96 -2.65 -22.84 8.87
CA GLU A 96 -3.60 -23.96 9.02
C GLU A 96 -5.05 -23.46 9.08
N ALA A 97 -5.97 -24.23 8.47
CA ALA A 97 -7.39 -23.97 8.57
C ALA A 97 -7.91 -24.39 9.96
N VAL A 98 -8.59 -23.47 10.66
CA VAL A 98 -9.14 -23.68 11.98
C VAL A 98 -10.65 -23.57 11.96
N LYS A 99 -11.30 -24.30 12.85
CA LYS A 99 -12.75 -24.22 13.09
C LYS A 99 -13.02 -23.36 14.32
N ARG A 100 -14.21 -22.80 14.37
CA ARG A 100 -14.71 -22.09 15.56
C ARG A 100 -14.52 -22.93 16.82
N ASP A 101 -14.11 -22.28 17.92
CA ASP A 101 -13.82 -22.87 19.22
C ASP A 101 -12.65 -23.88 19.26
N GLN A 102 -11.94 -24.10 18.14
CA GLN A 102 -10.72 -24.91 18.12
C GLN A 102 -9.62 -24.25 18.95
N GLU A 103 -8.94 -25.05 19.81
CA GLU A 103 -7.81 -24.59 20.61
C GLU A 103 -6.61 -24.27 19.73
N ILE A 104 -6.11 -23.04 19.81
CA ILE A 104 -4.94 -22.55 19.07
C ILE A 104 -3.69 -22.68 19.93
N LEU A 105 -3.74 -22.12 21.14
CA LEU A 105 -2.63 -22.20 22.08
C LEU A 105 -3.14 -22.17 23.52
N ARG A 106 -2.30 -22.62 24.43
CA ARG A 106 -2.59 -22.69 25.86
C ARG A 106 -1.50 -22.01 26.66
N LEU A 107 -1.93 -21.15 27.58
CA LEU A 107 -1.04 -20.53 28.57
C LEU A 107 -0.89 -21.42 29.79
N ASP A 108 0.11 -21.13 30.62
CA ASP A 108 0.29 -21.80 31.89
C ASP A 108 -0.91 -21.59 32.81
N GLN A 109 -1.43 -22.68 33.33
CA GLN A 109 -2.66 -22.74 34.16
C GLN A 109 -2.36 -23.05 35.59
N GLN A 110 -1.11 -23.44 35.95
CA GLN A 110 -0.78 -24.04 37.25
C GLN A 110 -1.21 -23.16 38.43
N ASP A 111 -0.88 -21.87 38.37
CA ASP A 111 -1.20 -20.94 39.44
C ASP A 111 -2.69 -20.74 39.61
N ILE A 112 -3.43 -20.63 38.49
CA ILE A 112 -4.88 -20.41 38.49
C ILE A 112 -5.58 -21.66 38.99
N LEU A 113 -5.14 -22.85 38.61
CA LEU A 113 -5.69 -24.11 39.07
C LEU A 113 -5.50 -24.28 40.59
N THR A 114 -4.31 -23.93 41.12
CA THR A 114 -4.04 -23.97 42.55
C THR A 114 -4.95 -23.01 43.33
N GLN A 115 -5.12 -21.78 42.84
CA GLN A 115 -6.03 -20.80 43.46
C GLN A 115 -7.48 -21.22 43.36
N LEU A 116 -7.90 -21.88 42.29
CA LEU A 116 -9.26 -22.41 42.13
C LEU A 116 -9.53 -23.53 43.14
N GLN A 117 -8.58 -24.47 43.33
CA GLN A 117 -8.70 -25.53 44.31
C GLN A 117 -8.83 -24.97 45.74
N GLU A 118 -8.05 -23.94 46.07
CA GLU A 118 -8.16 -23.24 47.37
C GLU A 118 -9.56 -22.59 47.51
N SER A 119 -10.03 -21.88 46.44
CA SER A 119 -11.34 -21.25 46.46
C SER A 119 -12.48 -22.25 46.58
N ASP A 120 -12.41 -23.41 45.92
CA ASP A 120 -13.41 -24.47 46.03
C ASP A 120 -13.49 -25.05 47.46
N ARG A 121 -12.33 -25.19 48.14
CA ARG A 121 -12.32 -25.58 49.57
C ARG A 121 -12.95 -24.54 50.48
N ASN A 122 -12.73 -23.25 50.18
CA ASN A 122 -13.36 -22.15 50.93
C ASN A 122 -14.86 -22.11 50.72
N ILE A 123 -15.34 -22.43 49.51
CA ILE A 123 -16.78 -22.59 49.21
C ILE A 123 -17.37 -23.74 50.06
N GLU A 124 -16.70 -24.88 50.11
CA GLU A 124 -17.17 -26.02 50.91
C GLU A 124 -17.26 -25.68 52.40
N ALA A 125 -16.23 -25.03 52.94
CA ALA A 125 -16.23 -24.55 54.32
C ALA A 125 -17.32 -23.52 54.58
N SER A 126 -17.57 -22.59 53.67
CA SER A 126 -18.65 -21.59 53.78
C SER A 126 -20.04 -22.23 53.74
N LYS A 127 -20.26 -23.20 52.86
CA LYS A 127 -21.53 -23.98 52.80
C LYS A 127 -21.84 -24.67 54.12
N LEU A 128 -20.83 -25.25 54.80
CA LEU A 128 -21.01 -25.87 56.13
C LEU A 128 -21.38 -24.82 57.19
N LYS A 129 -20.77 -23.61 57.13
CA LYS A 129 -21.14 -22.51 58.03
C LYS A 129 -22.57 -22.03 57.80
N VAL A 130 -22.98 -21.83 56.53
CA VAL A 130 -24.37 -21.48 56.20
C VAL A 130 -25.34 -22.54 56.67
N ALA A 131 -25.05 -23.83 56.44
CA ALA A 131 -25.89 -24.94 56.91
C ALA A 131 -26.06 -24.98 58.47
N ARG A 132 -24.97 -24.63 59.18
CA ARG A 132 -25.04 -24.50 60.67
C ARG A 132 -25.88 -23.29 61.06
N ALA A 133 -25.64 -22.10 60.49
CA ALA A 133 -26.38 -20.89 60.78
C ALA A 133 -27.88 -21.05 60.45
N LYS A 134 -28.21 -21.75 59.36
CA LYS A 134 -29.58 -22.03 58.94
C LYS A 134 -30.29 -22.95 59.92
N ARG A 135 -29.63 -24.03 60.42
CA ARG A 135 -30.18 -24.88 61.46
C ARG A 135 -30.44 -24.10 62.75
N GLU A 136 -29.52 -23.23 63.13
CA GLU A 136 -29.66 -22.38 64.30
C GLU A 136 -30.84 -21.41 64.16
N PHE A 137 -30.96 -20.79 63.00
CA PHE A 137 -32.05 -19.85 62.64
C PHE A 137 -33.43 -20.60 62.74
N GLU A 138 -33.58 -21.79 62.18
CA GLU A 138 -34.80 -22.55 62.21
C GLU A 138 -35.14 -22.95 63.66
N ARG A 139 -34.15 -23.35 64.49
CA ARG A 139 -34.33 -23.60 65.90
C ARG A 139 -34.84 -22.37 66.67
N GLN A 140 -34.24 -21.22 66.46
CA GLN A 140 -34.62 -19.95 67.10
C GLN A 140 -35.98 -19.47 66.60
N LYS A 141 -36.34 -19.71 65.38
CA LYS A 141 -37.69 -19.44 64.85
C LYS A 141 -38.77 -20.23 65.52
N ASP A 142 -38.54 -21.54 65.79
CA ASP A 142 -39.46 -22.38 66.59
C ASP A 142 -39.59 -21.90 68.02
N LEU A 143 -38.50 -21.52 68.68
CA LEU A 143 -38.52 -20.99 70.04
C LEU A 143 -39.26 -19.63 70.10
N LYS A 144 -39.11 -18.76 69.10
CA LYS A 144 -39.85 -17.50 68.99
C LYS A 144 -41.32 -17.71 68.81
N THR A 145 -41.76 -18.71 68.05
CA THR A 145 -43.16 -19.08 67.87
C THR A 145 -43.81 -19.56 69.18
N ARG A 146 -42.97 -20.08 70.09
CA ARG A 146 -43.38 -20.52 71.41
C ARG A 146 -43.18 -19.46 72.50
N GLU A 147 -42.82 -18.23 72.10
CA GLU A 147 -42.54 -17.08 72.97
C GLU A 147 -41.41 -17.31 74.00
N LEU A 148 -40.47 -18.22 73.70
CA LEU A 148 -39.38 -18.60 74.59
C LEU A 148 -38.09 -17.78 74.41
N ILE A 149 -38.04 -16.88 73.44
CA ILE A 149 -36.88 -15.97 73.15
C ILE A 149 -37.32 -14.56 72.92
N THR A 150 -36.37 -13.60 73.04
CA THR A 150 -36.65 -12.21 72.81
C THR A 150 -36.61 -11.90 71.27
N ALA A 151 -37.32 -10.85 70.88
CA ALA A 151 -37.25 -10.38 69.47
C ALA A 151 -35.83 -10.01 69.06
N LYS A 152 -35.02 -9.50 69.98
CA LYS A 152 -33.63 -9.14 69.78
C LYS A 152 -32.78 -10.34 69.41
N ASP A 153 -32.87 -11.45 70.20
CA ASP A 153 -32.07 -12.64 69.96
C ASP A 153 -32.42 -13.30 68.62
N PHE A 154 -33.70 -13.25 68.23
CA PHE A 154 -34.15 -13.76 66.94
C PHE A 154 -33.55 -12.91 65.76
N GLU A 155 -33.62 -11.55 65.88
CA GLU A 155 -33.06 -10.70 64.85
C GLU A 155 -31.53 -10.80 64.79
N GLU A 156 -30.80 -11.02 65.83
CA GLU A 156 -29.39 -11.32 65.88
C GLU A 156 -29.04 -12.62 65.13
N THR A 157 -29.79 -13.66 65.32
CA THR A 157 -29.62 -14.95 64.63
C THR A 157 -29.92 -14.79 63.13
N ARG A 158 -31.00 -14.07 62.81
CA ARG A 158 -31.33 -13.73 61.40
C ARG A 158 -30.20 -12.97 60.70
N THR A 159 -29.65 -11.96 61.38
CA THR A 159 -28.52 -11.18 60.85
C THR A 159 -27.29 -12.05 60.65
N THR A 160 -27.00 -12.96 61.61
CA THR A 160 -25.90 -13.91 61.50
C THR A 160 -26.05 -14.85 60.31
N LEU A 161 -27.26 -15.35 60.04
CA LEU A 161 -27.54 -16.14 58.84
C LEU A 161 -27.29 -15.35 57.59
N SER A 162 -27.85 -14.13 57.49
CA SER A 162 -27.64 -13.25 56.32
C SER A 162 -26.18 -12.92 56.07
N LEU A 163 -25.40 -12.62 57.11
CA LEU A 163 -23.95 -12.36 56.97
C LEU A 163 -23.20 -13.61 56.46
N THR A 164 -23.54 -14.81 56.99
CA THR A 164 -22.91 -16.05 56.58
C THR A 164 -23.27 -16.43 55.14
N GLU A 165 -24.50 -16.13 54.69
CA GLU A 165 -24.92 -16.33 53.29
C GLU A 165 -24.19 -15.36 52.36
N ASN A 166 -24.02 -14.09 52.77
CA ASN A 166 -23.24 -13.13 52.00
C ASN A 166 -21.77 -13.55 51.88
N ASP A 167 -21.14 -14.02 52.95
CA ASP A 167 -19.79 -14.56 52.92
C ASP A 167 -19.66 -15.73 51.91
N ALA A 168 -20.63 -16.65 51.90
CA ALA A 168 -20.65 -17.74 50.93
C ALA A 168 -20.74 -17.21 49.47
N ALA A 169 -21.59 -16.22 49.21
CA ALA A 169 -21.75 -15.61 47.92
C ALA A 169 -20.43 -14.93 47.41
N ILE A 170 -19.65 -14.34 48.36
CA ILE A 170 -18.35 -13.79 48.04
C ILE A 170 -17.36 -14.87 47.56
N TYR A 171 -17.33 -16.04 48.26
CA TYR A 171 -16.46 -17.14 47.82
C TYR A 171 -16.89 -17.74 46.48
N ASP A 172 -18.20 -17.87 46.25
CA ASP A 172 -18.72 -18.32 44.95
C ASP A 172 -18.34 -17.35 43.81
N ALA A 173 -18.46 -16.03 44.06
CA ALA A 173 -18.05 -15.02 43.09
C ALA A 173 -16.54 -15.05 42.78
N ARG A 174 -15.70 -15.28 43.80
CA ARG A 174 -14.25 -15.44 43.61
C ARG A 174 -13.92 -16.67 42.76
N ALA A 175 -14.55 -17.81 43.04
CA ALA A 175 -14.35 -19.01 42.23
C ALA A 175 -14.81 -18.82 40.77
N ALA A 176 -15.96 -18.16 40.57
CA ALA A 176 -16.43 -17.82 39.21
C ALA A 176 -15.42 -16.98 38.44
N ASN A 177 -14.82 -15.98 39.10
CA ASN A 177 -13.77 -15.15 38.48
C ASN A 177 -12.52 -15.97 38.12
N LEU A 178 -12.09 -16.90 38.98
CA LEU A 178 -10.95 -17.78 38.69
C LEU A 178 -11.25 -18.76 37.55
N ARG A 179 -12.48 -19.26 37.45
CA ARG A 179 -12.91 -20.11 36.32
C ARG A 179 -12.93 -19.34 35.02
N ASP A 180 -13.38 -18.08 35.01
CA ASP A 180 -13.32 -17.22 33.85
C ASP A 180 -11.84 -16.96 33.40
N LYS A 181 -10.97 -16.66 34.38
CA LYS A 181 -9.52 -16.52 34.08
C LYS A 181 -8.96 -17.83 33.53
N LEU A 182 -9.31 -18.97 34.07
CA LEU A 182 -8.86 -20.27 33.58
C LEU A 182 -9.34 -20.53 32.15
N ALA A 183 -10.58 -20.20 31.84
CA ALA A 183 -11.10 -20.32 30.48
C ALA A 183 -10.31 -19.44 29.48
N LYS A 184 -9.89 -18.22 29.89
CA LYS A 184 -9.10 -17.28 29.10
C LYS A 184 -7.63 -17.68 28.91
N THR A 185 -7.13 -18.69 29.62
CA THR A 185 -5.82 -19.28 29.37
C THR A 185 -5.77 -20.11 28.09
N VAL A 186 -6.89 -20.58 27.59
CA VAL A 186 -7.01 -21.35 26.37
C VAL A 186 -7.51 -20.42 25.27
N ILE A 187 -6.61 -20.02 24.38
CA ILE A 187 -6.94 -19.17 23.23
C ILE A 187 -7.57 -20.06 22.15
N ARG A 188 -8.79 -19.71 21.73
CA ARG A 188 -9.58 -20.44 20.75
C ARG A 188 -9.87 -19.58 19.54
N ALA A 189 -10.14 -20.23 18.40
CA ALA A 189 -10.56 -19.56 17.18
C ALA A 189 -11.98 -18.97 17.36
N PRO A 190 -12.21 -17.68 17.07
CA PRO A 190 -13.52 -17.05 17.21
C PRO A 190 -14.50 -17.45 16.10
N HIS A 191 -14.01 -17.85 14.95
CA HIS A 191 -14.76 -18.30 13.78
C HIS A 191 -13.92 -19.26 12.93
N ASP A 192 -14.55 -19.87 11.93
CA ASP A 192 -13.86 -20.69 10.92
C ASP A 192 -13.00 -19.79 10.05
N GLY A 193 -11.81 -20.27 9.65
CA GLY A 193 -10.90 -19.51 8.80
C GLY A 193 -9.50 -20.09 8.79
N THR A 194 -8.55 -19.33 8.27
CA THR A 194 -7.12 -19.65 8.28
C THR A 194 -6.43 -18.86 9.38
N LEU A 195 -5.65 -19.54 10.21
CA LEU A 195 -4.86 -18.91 11.26
C LEU A 195 -3.59 -18.29 10.64
N LEU A 196 -3.40 -17.01 10.89
CA LEU A 196 -2.19 -16.26 10.60
C LEU A 196 -1.49 -15.98 11.93
N LEU A 197 -0.59 -16.87 12.31
CA LEU A 197 0.08 -16.79 13.62
C LEU A 197 1.27 -15.80 13.52
N ARG A 198 1.51 -15.05 14.60
CA ARG A 198 2.76 -14.30 14.75
C ARG A 198 3.88 -15.24 15.15
N ASP A 199 5.13 -14.77 15.08
CA ASP A 199 6.29 -15.52 15.55
C ASP A 199 6.22 -15.75 17.07
N LEU A 200 5.50 -16.79 17.47
CA LEU A 200 5.32 -17.21 18.85
C LEU A 200 6.10 -18.50 19.10
N THR A 201 6.70 -18.58 20.28
CA THR A 201 7.42 -19.77 20.71
C THR A 201 6.87 -20.28 22.06
N GLU A 202 6.86 -21.59 22.23
CA GLU A 202 6.56 -22.19 23.52
C GLU A 202 7.57 -21.70 24.57
N GLY A 203 7.10 -21.40 25.76
CA GLY A 203 7.89 -20.78 26.80
C GLY A 203 7.93 -19.24 26.79
N GLN A 204 7.46 -18.58 25.74
CA GLN A 204 7.38 -17.12 25.64
C GLN A 204 6.34 -16.56 26.62
N LEU A 205 6.66 -15.40 27.22
CA LEU A 205 5.73 -14.65 28.08
C LEU A 205 4.88 -13.70 27.21
N VAL A 206 3.56 -13.75 27.40
CA VAL A 206 2.60 -12.84 26.79
C VAL A 206 1.94 -11.96 27.83
N THR A 207 1.59 -10.73 27.44
CA THR A 207 0.94 -9.74 28.30
C THR A 207 -0.55 -9.64 27.98
N SER A 208 -1.35 -9.33 28.98
CA SER A 208 -2.81 -9.23 28.83
C SER A 208 -3.22 -8.00 28.01
N ALA A 209 -4.39 -8.09 27.39
CA ALA A 209 -5.01 -6.96 26.67
C ALA A 209 -5.34 -5.77 27.60
N ALA A 210 -5.53 -6.01 28.88
CA ALA A 210 -5.75 -4.97 29.89
C ALA A 210 -4.47 -4.23 30.29
N ALA A 211 -3.29 -4.71 29.88
CA ALA A 211 -2.02 -4.05 30.12
C ALA A 211 -1.83 -2.86 29.17
N THR A 212 -0.86 -1.99 29.48
CA THR A 212 -0.45 -0.87 28.62
C THR A 212 -0.13 -1.39 27.21
N ASN A 213 -0.68 -0.77 26.17
CA ASN A 213 -0.53 -1.12 24.73
C ASN A 213 -1.44 -2.26 24.20
N GLY A 214 -2.52 -2.63 24.88
CA GLY A 214 -3.53 -3.54 24.34
C GLY A 214 -3.12 -5.00 24.25
N GLY A 215 -2.10 -5.42 25.00
CA GLY A 215 -1.65 -6.81 25.11
C GLY A 215 -0.85 -7.34 23.92
N THR A 216 -0.35 -8.56 24.07
CA THR A 216 0.41 -9.24 23.01
C THR A 216 -0.55 -9.71 21.90
N LEU A 217 -0.29 -9.28 20.66
CA LEU A 217 -0.98 -9.81 19.48
C LEU A 217 -0.41 -11.21 19.16
N LEU A 218 -1.27 -12.21 19.26
CA LEU A 218 -0.91 -13.61 19.05
C LEU A 218 -0.99 -14.00 17.57
N GLY A 219 -1.96 -13.45 16.85
CA GLY A 219 -2.20 -13.74 15.45
C GLY A 219 -3.53 -13.16 14.98
N GLU A 220 -4.02 -13.69 13.87
CA GLU A 220 -5.27 -13.28 13.24
C GLU A 220 -5.94 -14.53 12.65
N VAL A 221 -7.23 -14.70 12.84
CA VAL A 221 -8.02 -15.68 12.08
C VAL A 221 -8.68 -14.94 10.94
N ALA A 222 -8.40 -15.36 9.71
CA ALA A 222 -8.84 -14.68 8.50
C ALA A 222 -9.66 -15.63 7.61
N ASP A 223 -10.77 -15.15 7.09
CA ASP A 223 -11.50 -15.83 6.02
C ASP A 223 -10.87 -15.49 4.68
N LEU A 224 -10.19 -16.45 4.06
CA LEU A 224 -9.52 -16.30 2.78
C LEU A 224 -10.45 -16.55 1.58
N SER A 225 -11.72 -16.85 1.80
CA SER A 225 -12.71 -17.04 0.72
C SER A 225 -13.01 -15.73 -0.02
N ALA A 226 -12.87 -14.59 0.66
CA ALA A 226 -13.05 -13.26 0.10
C ALA A 226 -11.87 -12.36 0.49
N LEU A 227 -11.22 -11.82 -0.51
CA LEU A 227 -10.09 -10.90 -0.35
C LEU A 227 -10.45 -9.49 -0.79
N MET A 228 -9.82 -8.51 -0.17
CA MET A 228 -9.91 -7.10 -0.58
C MET A 228 -8.52 -6.48 -0.64
N VAL A 229 -8.37 -5.46 -1.48
CA VAL A 229 -7.19 -4.61 -1.47
C VAL A 229 -7.53 -3.32 -0.76
N ARG A 230 -6.80 -3.00 0.31
CA ARG A 230 -6.87 -1.69 0.94
C ARG A 230 -5.78 -0.81 0.36
N THR A 231 -6.19 0.26 -0.30
CA THR A 231 -5.31 1.27 -0.90
C THR A 231 -5.61 2.65 -0.35
N ASN A 232 -4.62 3.54 -0.44
CA ASN A 232 -4.75 4.93 -0.04
C ASN A 232 -4.77 5.83 -1.27
N ILE A 233 -5.79 6.67 -1.39
CA ILE A 233 -6.02 7.55 -2.53
C ILE A 233 -6.01 8.99 -2.06
N ASN A 234 -5.39 9.89 -2.84
CA ASN A 234 -5.32 11.32 -2.56
C ASN A 234 -6.71 11.98 -2.56
N GLU A 235 -6.85 13.07 -1.84
CA GLU A 235 -8.09 13.85 -1.71
C GLU A 235 -8.67 14.29 -3.08
N ILE A 236 -7.80 14.69 -4.02
CA ILE A 236 -8.22 15.15 -5.35
C ILE A 236 -8.83 13.99 -6.16
N ASP A 237 -8.23 12.81 -6.07
CA ASP A 237 -8.60 11.65 -6.84
C ASP A 237 -9.82 10.92 -6.25
N VAL A 238 -9.91 10.85 -4.92
CA VAL A 238 -11.02 10.16 -4.24
C VAL A 238 -12.38 10.82 -4.52
N ALA A 239 -12.41 12.15 -4.70
CA ALA A 239 -13.65 12.88 -5.03
C ALA A 239 -14.27 12.46 -6.37
N ARG A 240 -13.50 11.79 -7.23
CA ARG A 240 -13.92 11.31 -8.55
C ARG A 240 -14.36 9.86 -8.57
N LEU A 241 -14.14 9.13 -7.47
CA LEU A 241 -14.51 7.72 -7.31
C LEU A 241 -15.87 7.57 -6.65
N LYS A 242 -16.56 6.51 -7.02
CA LYS A 242 -17.85 6.13 -6.44
C LYS A 242 -17.76 4.72 -5.90
N VAL A 243 -18.55 4.46 -4.86
CA VAL A 243 -18.80 3.09 -4.42
C VAL A 243 -19.45 2.34 -5.58
N THR A 244 -19.04 1.08 -5.83
CA THR A 244 -19.39 0.23 -6.96
C THR A 244 -18.63 0.47 -8.27
N ASP A 245 -17.71 1.47 -8.32
CA ASP A 245 -16.83 1.58 -9.50
C ASP A 245 -15.94 0.33 -9.62
N VAL A 246 -15.81 -0.14 -10.86
CA VAL A 246 -14.98 -1.31 -11.17
C VAL A 246 -13.51 -0.93 -11.18
N ALA A 247 -12.70 -1.76 -10.57
CA ALA A 247 -11.26 -1.61 -10.53
C ALA A 247 -10.56 -2.87 -11.05
N ARG A 248 -9.43 -2.69 -11.69
CA ARG A 248 -8.53 -3.79 -12.05
C ARG A 248 -7.42 -3.89 -11.03
N VAL A 249 -7.24 -5.06 -10.49
CA VAL A 249 -6.24 -5.35 -9.45
C VAL A 249 -5.14 -6.22 -10.04
N ARG A 250 -3.91 -5.72 -10.02
CA ARG A 250 -2.72 -6.48 -10.38
C ARG A 250 -1.92 -6.78 -9.13
N VAL A 251 -1.72 -8.06 -8.85
CA VAL A 251 -0.89 -8.49 -7.72
C VAL A 251 0.57 -8.49 -8.14
N ASP A 252 1.42 -7.72 -7.45
CA ASP A 252 2.79 -7.45 -7.89
C ASP A 252 3.68 -8.70 -7.90
N SER A 253 3.44 -9.65 -6.99
CA SER A 253 4.14 -10.94 -6.92
C SER A 253 3.70 -11.93 -8.00
N LEU A 254 2.54 -11.74 -8.62
CA LEU A 254 1.95 -12.61 -9.65
C LEU A 254 1.75 -11.83 -10.94
N ARG A 255 2.85 -11.52 -11.64
CA ARG A 255 2.92 -10.54 -12.76
C ARG A 255 1.90 -10.72 -13.87
N ASN A 256 1.39 -11.93 -14.09
CA ASN A 256 0.43 -12.23 -15.15
C ASN A 256 -1.01 -12.32 -14.63
N MET A 257 -1.25 -12.02 -13.36
CA MET A 257 -2.57 -12.11 -12.76
C MET A 257 -3.21 -10.72 -12.69
N MET A 258 -4.28 -10.56 -13.43
CA MET A 258 -5.18 -9.41 -13.38
C MET A 258 -6.52 -9.90 -12.86
N LEU A 259 -6.96 -9.32 -11.77
CA LEU A 259 -8.23 -9.62 -11.12
C LEU A 259 -9.17 -8.44 -11.30
N ASN A 260 -10.43 -8.70 -11.43
CA ASN A 260 -11.45 -7.66 -11.35
C ASN A 260 -11.85 -7.48 -9.89
N GLY A 261 -12.27 -6.29 -9.56
CA GLY A 261 -12.77 -5.97 -8.24
C GLY A 261 -13.66 -4.74 -8.26
N GLU A 262 -14.38 -4.53 -7.18
CA GLU A 262 -15.31 -3.44 -7.00
C GLU A 262 -15.00 -2.64 -5.75
N ILE A 263 -15.17 -1.32 -5.81
CA ILE A 263 -15.03 -0.45 -4.63
C ILE A 263 -16.20 -0.74 -3.67
N LYS A 264 -15.88 -1.37 -2.56
CA LYS A 264 -16.86 -1.67 -1.51
C LYS A 264 -17.04 -0.51 -0.54
N ARG A 265 -15.96 0.21 -0.26
CA ARG A 265 -15.96 1.28 0.73
C ARG A 265 -14.90 2.33 0.42
N ILE A 266 -15.30 3.58 0.53
CA ILE A 266 -14.42 4.75 0.57
C ILE A 266 -14.49 5.30 2.00
N ALA A 267 -13.34 5.46 2.67
CA ALA A 267 -13.32 5.99 4.03
C ALA A 267 -13.82 7.45 4.04
N THR A 268 -14.64 7.78 5.04
CA THR A 268 -15.20 9.13 5.20
C THR A 268 -14.19 10.11 5.83
N VAL A 269 -13.18 9.56 6.52
CA VAL A 269 -12.16 10.34 7.23
C VAL A 269 -10.81 10.11 6.58
N ALA A 270 -10.12 11.21 6.28
CA ALA A 270 -8.75 11.15 5.78
C ALA A 270 -7.79 10.71 6.88
N THR A 271 -6.76 9.96 6.48
CA THR A 271 -5.60 9.64 7.31
C THR A 271 -4.38 10.36 6.75
N GLU A 272 -3.44 10.73 7.61
CA GLU A 272 -2.16 11.28 7.16
C GLU A 272 -1.26 10.13 6.66
N SER A 273 -0.67 10.32 5.50
CA SER A 273 0.34 9.39 4.98
C SER A 273 1.61 9.50 5.80
N ILE A 274 2.19 8.35 6.15
CA ILE A 274 3.47 8.29 6.89
C ILE A 274 4.57 8.77 5.95
N GLY A 275 5.09 9.98 6.18
CA GLY A 275 6.22 10.57 5.43
C GLY A 275 5.93 11.94 4.82
N ASP A 276 4.83 12.12 4.10
CA ASP A 276 4.58 13.32 3.28
C ASP A 276 3.59 14.32 3.89
N ARG A 277 2.95 14.02 5.01
CA ARG A 277 1.81 14.75 5.56
C ARG A 277 0.65 14.97 4.55
N THR A 278 0.63 14.16 3.50
CA THR A 278 -0.43 14.21 2.50
C THR A 278 -1.67 13.52 3.05
N ARG A 279 -2.84 14.14 2.87
CA ARG A 279 -4.11 13.54 3.25
C ARG A 279 -4.50 12.48 2.24
N VAL A 280 -4.73 11.28 2.73
CA VAL A 280 -5.15 10.14 1.93
C VAL A 280 -6.41 9.51 2.50
N PHE A 281 -7.24 9.00 1.63
CA PHE A 281 -8.46 8.30 1.99
C PHE A 281 -8.27 6.80 1.73
N PRO A 282 -8.42 5.95 2.76
CA PRO A 282 -8.45 4.51 2.57
C PRO A 282 -9.65 4.09 1.72
N VAL A 283 -9.38 3.30 0.68
CA VAL A 283 -10.38 2.71 -0.20
C VAL A 283 -10.22 1.19 -0.15
N ASP A 284 -11.32 0.49 0.08
CA ASP A 284 -11.37 -0.97 0.12
C ASP A 284 -12.01 -1.48 -1.19
N VAL A 285 -11.26 -2.26 -1.94
CA VAL A 285 -11.67 -2.88 -3.20
C VAL A 285 -11.75 -4.38 -2.98
N VAL A 286 -12.95 -4.93 -3.06
CA VAL A 286 -13.16 -6.39 -2.98
C VAL A 286 -12.84 -7.01 -4.32
N VAL A 287 -12.12 -8.13 -4.29
CA VAL A 287 -11.71 -8.87 -5.49
C VAL A 287 -12.76 -9.94 -5.77
N ASP A 288 -13.20 -10.04 -7.04
CA ASP A 288 -14.28 -10.95 -7.44
C ASP A 288 -13.85 -12.42 -7.42
N GLU A 289 -12.59 -12.68 -7.73
CA GLU A 289 -12.03 -14.03 -7.81
C GLU A 289 -10.89 -14.21 -6.81
N THR A 290 -10.90 -15.32 -6.08
CA THR A 290 -9.81 -15.70 -5.18
C THR A 290 -8.99 -16.85 -5.78
N ASP A 291 -7.67 -16.71 -5.74
CA ASP A 291 -6.72 -17.76 -6.13
C ASP A 291 -6.00 -18.25 -4.86
N PRO A 292 -5.80 -19.57 -4.68
CA PRO A 292 -5.12 -20.13 -3.51
C PRO A 292 -3.70 -19.59 -3.28
N ARG A 293 -3.09 -18.98 -4.29
CA ARG A 293 -1.76 -18.36 -4.20
C ARG A 293 -1.81 -16.95 -3.60
N LEU A 294 -2.98 -16.33 -3.51
CA LEU A 294 -3.16 -15.01 -2.92
C LEU A 294 -3.09 -15.12 -1.40
N ARG A 295 -2.27 -14.28 -0.80
CA ARG A 295 -2.11 -14.25 0.66
C ARG A 295 -2.31 -12.83 1.19
N PRO A 296 -2.97 -12.66 2.32
CA PRO A 296 -2.98 -11.38 3.03
C PRO A 296 -1.56 -10.83 3.23
N GLY A 297 -1.40 -9.52 3.08
CA GLY A 297 -0.11 -8.85 3.15
C GLY A 297 0.60 -8.66 1.81
N MET A 298 0.21 -9.35 0.74
CA MET A 298 0.77 -9.13 -0.60
C MET A 298 0.47 -7.73 -1.10
N SER A 299 1.43 -7.12 -1.81
CA SER A 299 1.24 -5.83 -2.47
C SER A 299 0.47 -6.02 -3.78
N ALA A 300 -0.44 -5.09 -4.03
CA ALA A 300 -1.22 -5.05 -5.26
C ALA A 300 -1.37 -3.62 -5.77
N THR A 301 -1.34 -3.47 -7.08
CA THR A 301 -1.61 -2.22 -7.78
C THR A 301 -3.05 -2.24 -8.25
N VAL A 302 -3.84 -1.27 -7.82
CA VAL A 302 -5.25 -1.08 -8.20
C VAL A 302 -5.34 0.04 -9.23
N MET A 303 -6.04 -0.22 -10.33
CA MET A 303 -6.29 0.72 -11.41
C MET A 303 -7.80 0.99 -11.48
N PHE A 304 -8.22 2.20 -11.13
CA PHE A 304 -9.59 2.66 -11.19
C PHE A 304 -9.83 3.36 -12.51
N THR A 305 -10.74 2.88 -13.33
CA THR A 305 -11.08 3.48 -14.62
C THR A 305 -12.16 4.54 -14.42
N LEU A 306 -11.80 5.83 -14.57
CA LEU A 306 -12.73 6.95 -14.41
C LEU A 306 -13.54 7.22 -15.66
N ALA A 307 -12.87 7.17 -16.80
CA ALA A 307 -13.49 7.38 -18.10
C ALA A 307 -12.71 6.62 -19.15
N HIS A 308 -13.42 6.14 -20.15
CA HIS A 308 -12.80 5.42 -21.24
C HIS A 308 -13.49 5.78 -22.55
N VAL A 309 -12.68 5.94 -23.60
CA VAL A 309 -13.15 6.24 -24.95
C VAL A 309 -12.41 5.33 -25.92
N GLU A 310 -13.17 4.71 -26.80
CA GLU A 310 -12.64 3.79 -27.80
C GLU A 310 -12.53 4.47 -29.18
N ASN A 311 -11.55 3.98 -29.95
CA ASN A 311 -11.40 4.36 -31.36
C ASN A 311 -11.30 5.87 -31.59
N VAL A 312 -10.49 6.56 -30.78
CA VAL A 312 -10.27 8.00 -30.91
C VAL A 312 -8.86 8.31 -31.41
N PRO A 313 -8.68 9.41 -32.19
CA PRO A 313 -7.36 9.87 -32.58
C PRO A 313 -6.52 10.20 -31.32
N ALA A 314 -5.32 9.66 -31.24
CA ALA A 314 -4.45 9.80 -30.11
C ALA A 314 -3.02 10.11 -30.54
N VAL A 315 -2.32 10.91 -29.72
CA VAL A 315 -0.90 11.19 -29.84
C VAL A 315 -0.20 10.88 -28.52
N PRO A 316 1.10 10.58 -28.53
CA PRO A 316 1.88 10.49 -27.30
C PRO A 316 1.81 11.80 -26.50
N LEU A 317 1.75 11.71 -25.18
CA LEU A 317 1.72 12.87 -24.28
C LEU A 317 2.93 13.80 -24.51
N SER A 318 4.10 13.23 -24.84
CA SER A 318 5.33 13.97 -25.17
C SER A 318 5.25 14.83 -26.43
N ALA A 319 4.24 14.62 -27.29
CA ALA A 319 4.04 15.41 -28.49
C ALA A 319 3.17 16.67 -28.27
N VAL A 320 2.52 16.79 -27.11
CA VAL A 320 1.65 17.91 -26.77
C VAL A 320 2.41 18.93 -25.95
N PHE A 321 2.44 20.17 -26.43
CA PHE A 321 3.08 21.31 -25.78
C PHE A 321 2.00 22.31 -25.30
N SER A 322 2.34 23.11 -24.30
CA SER A 322 1.49 24.20 -23.85
C SER A 322 2.28 25.51 -23.79
N ASN A 323 1.62 26.62 -24.11
CA ASN A 323 2.18 27.96 -23.92
C ASN A 323 1.84 28.50 -22.50
N ALA A 324 2.27 29.74 -22.20
CA ALA A 324 1.98 30.39 -20.92
C ALA A 324 0.48 30.61 -20.67
N ASP A 325 -0.31 30.75 -21.75
CA ASP A 325 -1.77 30.95 -21.70
C ASP A 325 -2.55 29.63 -21.64
N SER A 326 -1.87 28.52 -21.39
CA SER A 326 -2.46 27.17 -21.34
C SER A 326 -3.09 26.69 -22.65
N VAL A 327 -2.76 27.32 -23.78
CA VAL A 327 -3.15 26.86 -25.12
C VAL A 327 -2.26 25.68 -25.50
N ARG A 328 -2.89 24.57 -25.91
CA ARG A 328 -2.19 23.34 -26.29
C ARG A 328 -1.95 23.29 -27.78
N TYR A 329 -0.74 22.90 -28.16
CA TYR A 329 -0.30 22.85 -29.54
C TYR A 329 0.64 21.69 -29.80
N VAL A 330 0.81 21.34 -31.08
CA VAL A 330 1.73 20.31 -31.57
C VAL A 330 2.55 20.84 -32.74
N PHE A 331 3.68 20.21 -32.99
CA PHE A 331 4.48 20.43 -34.18
C PHE A 331 4.17 19.32 -35.19
N VAL A 332 3.44 19.65 -36.24
CA VAL A 332 3.12 18.73 -37.35
C VAL A 332 4.25 18.70 -38.34
N ASN A 333 4.78 17.55 -38.68
CA ASN A 333 5.83 17.36 -39.65
C ASN A 333 5.25 17.44 -41.07
N LYS A 334 5.75 18.37 -41.89
CA LYS A 334 5.42 18.54 -43.31
C LYS A 334 6.58 18.12 -44.25
N GLY A 335 7.44 17.23 -43.74
CA GLY A 335 8.64 16.76 -44.44
C GLY A 335 9.90 17.46 -43.92
N GLU A 336 10.33 18.56 -44.53
CA GLU A 336 11.49 19.31 -44.07
C GLU A 336 11.20 20.39 -43.03
N THR A 337 9.94 20.76 -42.85
CA THR A 337 9.50 21.82 -41.93
C THR A 337 8.48 21.33 -40.94
N PHE A 338 8.36 22.04 -39.82
CA PHE A 338 7.32 21.79 -38.79
C PHE A 338 6.33 22.95 -38.78
N GLU A 339 5.05 22.61 -38.84
CA GLU A 339 3.93 23.53 -38.67
C GLU A 339 3.44 23.47 -37.24
N VAL A 340 3.31 24.60 -36.55
CA VAL A 340 2.67 24.64 -35.23
C VAL A 340 1.17 24.75 -35.42
N ARG A 341 0.45 23.83 -34.74
CA ARG A 341 -0.99 23.80 -34.83
C ARG A 341 -1.59 23.68 -33.45
N GLY A 342 -2.53 24.58 -33.12
CA GLY A 342 -3.32 24.48 -31.89
C GLY A 342 -4.25 23.25 -31.92
N ILE A 343 -4.40 22.61 -30.81
CA ILE A 343 -5.24 21.40 -30.66
C ILE A 343 -6.18 21.52 -29.47
N ASP A 344 -7.36 20.90 -29.59
CA ASP A 344 -8.21 20.60 -28.45
C ASP A 344 -8.00 19.14 -28.04
N ILE A 345 -7.79 18.93 -26.76
CA ILE A 345 -7.59 17.61 -26.21
C ILE A 345 -8.77 17.15 -25.37
N GLY A 346 -8.98 15.85 -25.32
CA GLY A 346 -9.97 15.19 -24.47
C GLY A 346 -9.33 14.46 -23.31
N LEU A 347 -9.63 13.16 -23.19
CA LEU A 347 -9.07 12.30 -22.15
C LEU A 347 -7.54 12.15 -22.31
N VAL A 348 -6.88 12.12 -21.19
CA VAL A 348 -5.43 11.95 -21.10
C VAL A 348 -5.15 10.67 -20.32
N ASP A 349 -4.37 9.78 -20.89
CA ASP A 349 -3.79 8.60 -20.27
C ASP A 349 -2.32 8.87 -19.91
N THR A 350 -1.70 8.00 -19.16
CA THR A 350 -0.28 8.05 -18.76
C THR A 350 0.67 8.22 -19.95
N ARG A 351 0.29 7.77 -21.14
CA ARG A 351 1.15 7.76 -22.33
C ARG A 351 0.59 8.55 -23.51
N ARG A 352 -0.72 8.74 -23.58
CA ARG A 352 -1.42 9.27 -24.76
C ARG A 352 -2.45 10.30 -24.38
N VAL A 353 -2.74 11.14 -25.36
CA VAL A 353 -3.74 12.20 -25.27
C VAL A 353 -4.72 12.04 -26.40
N GLN A 354 -6.02 12.08 -26.10
CA GLN A 354 -7.08 12.16 -27.08
C GLN A 354 -7.06 13.50 -27.78
N ILE A 355 -7.15 13.50 -29.08
CA ILE A 355 -7.32 14.70 -29.91
C ILE A 355 -8.78 14.83 -30.30
N ILE A 356 -9.41 15.96 -29.91
CA ILE A 356 -10.79 16.29 -30.29
C ILE A 356 -10.78 17.06 -31.59
N SER A 357 -9.86 18.02 -31.75
CA SER A 357 -9.73 18.84 -32.95
C SER A 357 -8.28 19.27 -33.21
N GLY A 358 -7.96 19.65 -34.44
CA GLY A 358 -6.66 20.21 -34.84
C GLY A 358 -5.72 19.21 -35.55
N LEU A 359 -5.95 17.89 -35.48
CA LEU A 359 -5.11 16.88 -36.16
C LEU A 359 -5.95 15.86 -36.90
N VAL A 360 -5.39 15.28 -37.97
CA VAL A 360 -5.97 14.20 -38.75
C VAL A 360 -5.20 12.89 -38.50
N THR A 361 -5.89 11.77 -38.50
CA THR A 361 -5.28 10.43 -38.36
C THR A 361 -4.23 10.22 -39.47
N GLY A 362 -3.03 9.80 -39.12
CA GLY A 362 -1.91 9.58 -40.03
C GLY A 362 -0.92 10.72 -40.10
N GLU A 363 -1.22 11.93 -39.63
CA GLU A 363 -0.26 13.02 -39.54
C GLU A 363 0.89 12.68 -38.58
N LEU A 364 2.10 13.13 -38.90
CA LEU A 364 3.27 12.93 -38.03
C LEU A 364 3.47 14.15 -37.13
N VAL A 365 3.59 13.95 -35.85
CA VAL A 365 3.85 15.00 -34.86
C VAL A 365 5.21 14.79 -34.19
N ALA A 366 5.90 15.89 -33.91
CA ALA A 366 7.20 15.85 -33.24
C ALA A 366 7.03 15.52 -31.75
N LEU A 367 7.89 14.64 -31.20
CA LEU A 367 7.96 14.30 -29.80
C LEU A 367 8.76 15.24 -28.92
N MET A 368 9.51 16.16 -29.58
CA MET A 368 10.33 17.19 -28.94
C MET A 368 10.14 18.51 -29.72
N ARG A 369 10.30 19.63 -29.03
CA ARG A 369 10.28 20.95 -29.67
C ARG A 369 11.43 21.07 -30.67
N PRO A 370 11.16 21.40 -31.96
CA PRO A 370 12.21 21.68 -32.94
C PRO A 370 13.06 22.88 -32.51
N LEU A 371 14.38 22.72 -32.42
CA LEU A 371 15.30 23.79 -32.02
C LEU A 371 15.34 24.97 -33.02
N GLU A 372 15.03 24.69 -34.27
CA GLU A 372 15.07 25.67 -35.36
C GLU A 372 13.74 26.41 -35.56
N TYR A 373 12.71 26.07 -34.77
CA TYR A 373 11.41 26.73 -34.90
C TYR A 373 11.41 28.12 -34.26
N THR A 374 11.37 29.14 -35.09
CA THR A 374 11.32 30.59 -34.74
C THR A 374 9.93 31.20 -34.98
N GLY A 375 8.94 30.42 -35.39
CA GLY A 375 7.61 30.89 -35.71
C GLY A 375 6.77 31.23 -34.46
N GLU A 376 5.66 31.91 -34.66
CA GLU A 376 4.73 32.28 -33.62
C GLU A 376 4.01 31.07 -33.07
N ILE A 377 3.82 31.02 -31.74
CA ILE A 377 3.03 29.99 -31.05
C ILE A 377 1.55 30.43 -31.09
N PRO A 378 0.60 29.53 -31.39
CA PRO A 378 -0.81 29.91 -31.51
C PRO A 378 -1.35 30.47 -30.20
N ILE A 379 -2.01 31.61 -30.29
CA ILE A 379 -2.65 32.31 -29.14
C ILE A 379 -4.11 31.90 -28.98
N ALA A 380 -4.72 31.30 -30.01
CA ALA A 380 -6.15 30.93 -30.01
C ALA A 380 -6.38 29.43 -30.17
N LYS A 381 -7.49 28.94 -29.56
CA LYS A 381 -7.94 27.56 -29.72
C LYS A 381 -8.41 27.26 -31.15
N PRO A 382 -8.25 26.01 -31.66
CA PRO A 382 -8.70 25.65 -33.01
C PRO A 382 -10.23 25.68 -33.11
N THR A 383 -10.74 26.14 -34.23
CA THR A 383 -12.17 26.46 -34.42
C THR A 383 -13.00 25.34 -35.08
N ALA A 384 -12.46 24.18 -35.38
CA ALA A 384 -13.19 23.13 -36.10
C ALA A 384 -13.11 21.77 -35.38
N PRO A 385 -14.25 21.18 -34.97
CA PRO A 385 -14.27 19.84 -34.36
C PRO A 385 -14.09 18.77 -35.45
N LEU A 386 -13.20 17.81 -35.18
CA LEU A 386 -13.15 16.55 -35.92
C LEU A 386 -14.44 15.76 -35.67
N LYS A 387 -15.13 15.36 -36.74
CA LYS A 387 -16.25 14.44 -36.64
C LYS A 387 -15.75 13.04 -36.22
N ALA A 388 -15.56 12.82 -34.94
CA ALA A 388 -15.36 11.49 -34.37
C ALA A 388 -16.65 11.09 -33.61
N ARG A 389 -17.40 10.16 -34.18
CA ARG A 389 -18.52 9.51 -33.54
C ARG A 389 -18.00 8.44 -32.55
N GLY A 390 -17.46 8.86 -31.42
CA GLY A 390 -17.20 7.97 -30.29
C GLY A 390 -18.44 7.91 -29.42
N LYS A 391 -19.09 6.76 -29.29
CA LYS A 391 -20.09 6.53 -28.27
C LYS A 391 -19.38 6.58 -26.90
N ARG A 392 -19.77 7.53 -26.04
CA ARG A 392 -19.50 7.43 -24.61
C ARG A 392 -20.32 6.24 -24.10
N SER A 393 -19.68 5.16 -23.76
CA SER A 393 -20.26 4.08 -22.98
C SER A 393 -20.04 4.43 -21.51
N SER A 394 -21.08 4.93 -20.84
CA SER A 394 -21.21 4.82 -19.41
C SER A 394 -21.53 3.35 -19.13
N LEU A 395 -20.64 2.65 -18.49
CA LEU A 395 -20.93 1.33 -17.90
C LEU A 395 -22.04 1.48 -16.87
N PRO A 396 -22.97 0.50 -16.80
CA PRO A 396 -24.07 0.49 -15.86
C PRO A 396 -23.63 0.43 -14.40
#